data_9b3689f44db2a4739478882ea45702e5
#
_entry.id   9b3689f44db2a4739478882ea45702e5
#
_cell.length_a   1.000
_cell.length_b   1.000
_cell.length_c   1.000
_cell.angle_alpha   90.00
_cell.angle_beta   90.00
_cell.angle_gamma   90.00
#
_symmetry.space_group_name_H-M   'P 1'
#
loop_
_entity.id
_entity.type
_entity.pdbx_description
1 polymer ?
#
loop_
_entity_poly.entity_id
_entity_poly.type
_entity_poly.pdbx_seq_one_letter_code
_entity_poly.pdbx_strand_id
1 'polypeptide(L)'
;PERHFHAFGGPYPNPSVTGAAVAAVTKNIDVRSGSCVAPLHHPLRIAEEWAVIDNLTNGRAGLGMASGWHPVDFVLRPENSVPNNKAAMFDTIDKLRKLWRGEAVEFDHNGTMRAVQSLPRPVSKELPLWLTIAGNPDTWREAGEIGANVLTHLLGQTIDEVAGKIRIYHEALRKAGHDPKDFTVTLMLHTYVARTRELARETARGPMKSYP
;
A
#
# COMPACT_ATOMS: atom_id res chain seq x y z
N PRO A 1 -4.10 7.50 -1.81
CA PRO A 1 -3.86 7.67 -0.38
C PRO A 1 -5.08 7.26 0.43
N GLU A 2 -4.90 7.10 1.75
CA GLU A 2 -5.97 6.89 2.71
C GLU A 2 -5.85 7.95 3.80
N ARG A 3 -6.95 8.61 4.15
CA ARG A 3 -7.05 9.66 5.17
C ARG A 3 -8.43 9.63 5.84
N HIS A 4 -8.42 9.77 7.16
CA HIS A 4 -9.62 9.76 7.98
C HIS A 4 -9.64 10.98 8.90
N PHE A 5 -10.82 11.51 9.20
CA PHE A 5 -11.16 12.41 10.31
C PHE A 5 -10.38 13.73 10.43
N HIS A 6 -9.53 14.09 9.47
CA HIS A 6 -8.79 15.36 9.46
C HIS A 6 -8.59 15.89 8.04
N ALA A 7 -8.36 17.19 7.92
CA ALA A 7 -8.30 17.88 6.63
C ALA A 7 -6.99 17.67 5.86
N PHE A 8 -5.91 17.21 6.52
CA PHE A 8 -4.62 17.01 5.89
C PHE A 8 -4.64 15.84 4.89
N GLY A 9 -4.21 16.10 3.68
CA GLY A 9 -4.06 15.07 2.64
C GLY A 9 -5.33 14.72 1.85
N GLY A 10 -6.44 15.45 2.09
CA GLY A 10 -7.70 15.28 1.34
C GLY A 10 -8.59 14.14 1.87
N PRO A 11 -9.86 14.10 1.45
CA PRO A 11 -10.88 13.19 1.97
C PRO A 11 -10.89 11.86 1.19
N TYR A 12 -9.92 11.00 1.44
CA TYR A 12 -9.82 9.67 0.81
C TYR A 12 -9.93 8.56 1.86
N PRO A 13 -11.12 8.28 2.40
CA PRO A 13 -11.29 7.33 3.52
C PRO A 13 -11.15 5.86 3.12
N ASN A 14 -11.27 5.53 1.83
CA ASN A 14 -11.10 4.16 1.36
C ASN A 14 -10.41 4.15 -0.01
N PRO A 15 -9.19 3.57 -0.11
CA PRO A 15 -8.43 3.53 -1.35
C PRO A 15 -9.08 2.63 -2.42
N SER A 16 -9.88 1.61 -2.05
CA SER A 16 -10.54 0.74 -3.01
C SER A 16 -11.66 1.47 -3.75
N VAL A 17 -12.41 2.33 -3.06
CA VAL A 17 -13.49 3.13 -3.70
C VAL A 17 -12.89 4.06 -4.76
N THR A 18 -11.81 4.78 -4.43
CA THR A 18 -11.09 5.62 -5.40
C THR A 18 -10.46 4.77 -6.51
N GLY A 19 -9.88 3.63 -6.16
CA GLY A 19 -9.30 2.68 -7.10
C GLY A 19 -10.33 2.16 -8.12
N ALA A 20 -11.52 1.79 -7.67
CA ALA A 20 -12.61 1.35 -8.54
C ALA A 20 -13.08 2.46 -9.51
N ALA A 21 -13.18 3.70 -9.03
CA ALA A 21 -13.53 4.84 -9.88
C ALA A 21 -12.48 5.08 -10.98
N VAL A 22 -11.19 4.99 -10.65
CA VAL A 22 -10.09 5.09 -11.63
C VAL A 22 -10.09 3.91 -12.59
N ALA A 23 -10.32 2.70 -12.10
CA ALA A 23 -10.41 1.48 -12.91
C ALA A 23 -11.50 1.58 -13.99
N ALA A 24 -12.66 2.15 -13.63
CA ALA A 24 -13.80 2.28 -14.53
C ALA A 24 -13.55 3.23 -15.73
N VAL A 25 -12.64 4.21 -15.59
CA VAL A 25 -12.38 5.24 -16.61
C VAL A 25 -11.01 5.10 -17.29
N THR A 26 -10.20 4.11 -16.91
CA THR A 26 -8.85 3.91 -17.47
C THR A 26 -8.69 2.52 -18.06
N LYS A 27 -7.84 2.40 -19.11
CA LYS A 27 -7.63 1.14 -19.83
C LYS A 27 -6.19 0.64 -19.78
N ASN A 28 -5.20 1.51 -19.61
CA ASN A 28 -3.78 1.17 -19.83
C ASN A 28 -2.90 1.38 -18.58
N ILE A 29 -3.34 2.17 -17.62
CA ILE A 29 -2.56 2.43 -16.39
C ILE A 29 -2.86 1.38 -15.33
N ASP A 30 -1.87 1.04 -14.54
CA ASP A 30 -2.07 0.26 -13.33
C ASP A 30 -2.78 1.08 -12.26
N VAL A 31 -3.64 0.43 -11.49
CA VAL A 31 -4.39 1.04 -10.39
C VAL A 31 -3.81 0.50 -9.07
N ARG A 32 -3.12 1.37 -8.35
CA ARG A 32 -2.43 0.97 -7.11
C ARG A 32 -2.84 1.86 -5.93
N SER A 33 -3.03 1.26 -4.76
CA SER A 33 -3.15 2.07 -3.54
C SER A 33 -1.80 2.67 -3.16
N GLY A 34 -1.81 3.89 -2.72
CA GLY A 34 -0.61 4.50 -2.18
C GLY A 34 -0.93 5.39 -0.97
N SER A 35 -1.37 4.77 0.10
CA SER A 35 -1.43 3.38 0.54
C SER A 35 -2.83 2.95 0.96
N CYS A 36 -3.00 1.65 1.23
CA CYS A 36 -4.04 1.10 2.09
C CYS A 36 -3.44 0.92 3.50
N VAL A 37 -4.04 1.50 4.51
CA VAL A 37 -3.59 1.36 5.91
C VAL A 37 -4.16 0.06 6.46
N ALA A 38 -3.44 -1.03 6.22
CA ALA A 38 -3.90 -2.40 6.48
C ALA A 38 -4.53 -2.63 7.87
N PRO A 39 -3.94 -2.10 8.97
CA PRO A 39 -4.49 -2.31 10.31
C PRO A 39 -5.88 -1.71 10.55
N LEU A 40 -6.34 -0.79 9.71
CA LEU A 40 -7.66 -0.16 9.84
C LEU A 40 -8.78 -0.98 9.18
N HIS A 41 -8.43 -2.00 8.39
CA HIS A 41 -9.37 -2.79 7.61
C HIS A 41 -9.41 -4.26 8.04
N HIS A 42 -10.52 -4.92 7.73
CA HIS A 42 -10.59 -6.38 7.82
C HIS A 42 -9.94 -7.01 6.57
N PRO A 43 -9.05 -8.02 6.71
CA PRO A 43 -8.34 -8.60 5.56
C PRO A 43 -9.26 -9.11 4.44
N LEU A 44 -10.40 -9.72 4.79
CA LEU A 44 -11.39 -10.18 3.80
C LEU A 44 -11.94 -9.01 2.96
N ARG A 45 -12.21 -7.86 3.59
CA ARG A 45 -12.72 -6.68 2.84
C ARG A 45 -11.69 -6.18 1.83
N ILE A 46 -10.42 -6.10 2.24
CA ILE A 46 -9.34 -5.72 1.30
C ILE A 46 -9.28 -6.74 0.15
N ALA A 47 -9.32 -8.05 0.44
CA ALA A 47 -9.25 -9.09 -0.57
C ALA A 47 -10.41 -9.01 -1.58
N GLU A 48 -11.66 -8.87 -1.10
CA GLU A 48 -12.86 -8.77 -1.94
C GLU A 48 -12.82 -7.51 -2.82
N GLU A 49 -12.60 -6.35 -2.22
CA GLU A 49 -12.64 -5.05 -2.90
C GLU A 49 -11.55 -4.97 -3.99
N TRP A 50 -10.34 -5.39 -3.68
CA TRP A 50 -9.24 -5.34 -4.64
C TRP A 50 -9.30 -6.45 -5.69
N ALA A 51 -9.91 -7.60 -5.39
CA ALA A 51 -10.22 -8.60 -6.42
C ALA A 51 -11.26 -8.08 -7.42
N VAL A 52 -12.25 -7.29 -6.98
CA VAL A 52 -13.17 -6.58 -7.90
C VAL A 52 -12.41 -5.61 -8.80
N ILE A 53 -11.49 -4.80 -8.23
CA ILE A 53 -10.69 -3.85 -9.01
C ILE A 53 -9.77 -4.59 -9.98
N ASP A 54 -9.19 -5.71 -9.59
CA ASP A 54 -8.33 -6.54 -10.45
C ASP A 54 -9.13 -7.10 -11.65
N ASN A 55 -10.34 -7.57 -11.41
CA ASN A 55 -11.26 -7.98 -12.49
C ASN A 55 -11.66 -6.82 -13.41
N LEU A 56 -12.04 -5.67 -12.87
CA LEU A 56 -12.39 -4.47 -13.65
C LEU A 56 -11.23 -4.00 -14.54
N THR A 57 -10.02 -4.16 -14.08
CA THR A 57 -8.81 -3.71 -14.77
C THR A 57 -8.14 -4.80 -15.61
N ASN A 58 -8.64 -6.03 -15.56
CA ASN A 58 -8.02 -7.20 -16.18
C ASN A 58 -6.56 -7.38 -15.75
N GLY A 59 -6.33 -7.43 -14.41
CA GLY A 59 -5.03 -7.74 -13.83
C GLY A 59 -4.08 -6.55 -13.65
N ARG A 60 -4.59 -5.29 -13.63
CA ARG A 60 -3.77 -4.07 -13.43
C ARG A 60 -3.88 -3.48 -12.02
N ALA A 61 -4.40 -4.25 -11.05
CA ALA A 61 -4.48 -3.81 -9.66
C ALA A 61 -3.19 -4.07 -8.89
N GLY A 62 -2.93 -3.27 -7.84
CA GLY A 62 -1.83 -3.49 -6.92
C GLY A 62 -2.05 -2.78 -5.59
N LEU A 63 -1.44 -3.32 -4.54
CA LEU A 63 -1.63 -2.84 -3.17
C LEU A 63 -0.33 -2.27 -2.58
N GLY A 64 -0.31 -0.95 -2.32
CA GLY A 64 0.64 -0.36 -1.39
C GLY A 64 0.07 -0.42 0.01
N MET A 65 0.74 -1.14 0.92
CA MET A 65 0.30 -1.38 2.29
C MET A 65 1.10 -0.52 3.27
N ALA A 66 0.41 0.09 4.23
CA ALA A 66 1.02 0.89 5.29
C ALA A 66 0.54 0.43 6.67
N SER A 67 1.37 0.65 7.69
CA SER A 67 1.01 0.35 9.09
C SER A 67 0.16 1.43 9.77
N GLY A 68 0.00 2.59 9.13
CA GLY A 68 -0.65 3.75 9.73
C GLY A 68 0.25 4.54 10.68
N TRP A 69 -0.04 5.83 10.84
CA TRP A 69 0.74 6.74 11.66
C TRP A 69 -0.11 7.68 12.51
N HIS A 70 -1.35 7.96 12.08
CA HIS A 70 -2.22 8.93 12.76
C HIS A 70 -3.06 8.24 13.85
N PRO A 71 -2.89 8.59 15.13
CA PRO A 71 -3.51 7.84 16.22
C PRO A 71 -5.05 7.79 16.17
N VAL A 72 -5.69 8.88 15.71
CA VAL A 72 -7.16 8.97 15.68
C VAL A 72 -7.77 8.01 14.64
N ASP A 73 -7.05 7.66 13.59
CA ASP A 73 -7.54 6.73 12.57
C ASP A 73 -7.82 5.34 13.17
N PHE A 74 -7.11 4.95 14.20
CA PHE A 74 -7.29 3.66 14.88
C PHE A 74 -8.59 3.53 15.69
N VAL A 75 -9.42 4.57 15.74
CA VAL A 75 -10.80 4.41 16.25
C VAL A 75 -11.57 3.38 15.43
N LEU A 76 -11.18 3.14 14.17
CA LEU A 76 -11.77 2.10 13.30
C LEU A 76 -11.41 0.68 13.77
N ARG A 77 -10.21 0.47 14.31
CA ARG A 77 -9.69 -0.82 14.80
C ARG A 77 -8.75 -0.57 15.98
N PRO A 78 -9.28 -0.26 17.19
CA PRO A 78 -8.46 0.11 18.34
C PRO A 78 -7.44 -0.94 18.78
N GLU A 79 -7.75 -2.22 18.58
CA GLU A 79 -6.88 -3.36 18.89
C GLU A 79 -5.57 -3.34 18.07
N ASN A 80 -5.59 -2.70 16.92
CA ASN A 80 -4.44 -2.58 16.03
C ASN A 80 -3.64 -1.28 16.21
N SER A 81 -3.94 -0.50 17.26
CA SER A 81 -3.20 0.75 17.56
C SER A 81 -1.73 0.47 17.86
N VAL A 82 -0.90 1.53 17.81
CA VAL A 82 0.51 1.45 18.24
C VAL A 82 0.60 0.88 19.66
N PRO A 83 1.49 -0.09 19.92
CA PRO A 83 2.59 -0.60 19.07
C PRO A 83 2.21 -1.77 18.15
N ASN A 84 0.94 -2.21 18.12
CA ASN A 84 0.52 -3.42 17.42
C ASN A 84 0.36 -3.23 15.90
N ASN A 85 0.28 -2.00 15.43
CA ASN A 85 -0.06 -1.64 14.05
C ASN A 85 0.85 -2.30 12.99
N LYS A 86 2.15 -2.37 13.25
CA LYS A 86 3.10 -3.00 12.32
C LYS A 86 2.88 -4.52 12.22
N ALA A 87 2.71 -5.18 13.36
CA ALA A 87 2.43 -6.62 13.41
C ALA A 87 1.09 -6.95 12.72
N ALA A 88 0.04 -6.15 12.96
CA ALA A 88 -1.25 -6.29 12.32
C ALA A 88 -1.19 -6.09 10.79
N MET A 89 -0.32 -5.19 10.29
CA MET A 89 -0.09 -5.02 8.87
C MET A 89 0.53 -6.29 8.24
N PHE A 90 1.56 -6.87 8.85
CA PHE A 90 2.20 -8.08 8.32
C PHE A 90 1.28 -9.30 8.38
N ASP A 91 0.51 -9.48 9.46
CA ASP A 91 -0.53 -10.52 9.56
C ASP A 91 -1.57 -10.36 8.44
N THR A 92 -2.00 -9.12 8.18
CA THR A 92 -2.92 -8.81 7.08
C THR A 92 -2.31 -9.16 5.73
N ILE A 93 -1.04 -8.84 5.48
CA ILE A 93 -0.34 -9.19 4.22
C ILE A 93 -0.29 -10.70 4.00
N ASP A 94 0.06 -11.48 5.03
CA ASP A 94 0.08 -12.94 4.94
C ASP A 94 -1.30 -13.51 4.58
N LYS A 95 -2.35 -13.07 5.28
CA LYS A 95 -3.73 -13.45 5.00
C LYS A 95 -4.18 -13.07 3.60
N LEU A 96 -3.84 -11.86 3.15
CA LEU A 96 -4.20 -11.38 1.82
C LEU A 96 -3.55 -12.21 0.71
N ARG A 97 -2.28 -12.57 0.84
CA ARG A 97 -1.60 -13.42 -0.14
C ARG A 97 -2.29 -14.79 -0.27
N LYS A 98 -2.67 -15.40 0.86
CA LYS A 98 -3.40 -16.67 0.88
C LYS A 98 -4.79 -16.53 0.23
N LEU A 99 -5.58 -15.54 0.66
CA LEU A 99 -6.90 -15.27 0.10
C LEU A 99 -6.84 -14.98 -1.41
N TRP A 100 -5.84 -14.23 -1.87
CA TRP A 100 -5.64 -13.90 -3.28
C TRP A 100 -5.41 -15.15 -4.13
N ARG A 101 -4.61 -16.10 -3.64
CA ARG A 101 -4.39 -17.40 -4.29
C ARG A 101 -5.58 -18.36 -4.18
N GLY A 102 -6.61 -18.02 -3.39
CA GLY A 102 -7.79 -18.86 -3.16
C GLY A 102 -7.65 -19.88 -2.04
N GLU A 103 -6.64 -19.72 -1.23
CA GLU A 103 -6.48 -20.53 -0.03
C GLU A 103 -7.51 -20.08 1.01
N ALA A 104 -7.98 -21.05 1.81
CA ALA A 104 -8.82 -20.75 2.96
C ALA A 104 -7.97 -20.16 4.10
N VAL A 105 -8.49 -19.12 4.73
CA VAL A 105 -7.89 -18.49 5.91
C VAL A 105 -8.87 -18.56 7.06
N GLU A 106 -8.38 -18.91 8.24
CA GLU A 106 -9.20 -19.00 9.44
C GLU A 106 -9.43 -17.64 10.07
N PHE A 107 -10.69 -17.36 10.42
CA PHE A 107 -11.12 -16.18 11.16
C PHE A 107 -11.97 -16.59 12.35
N ASP A 108 -11.81 -15.88 13.46
CA ASP A 108 -12.67 -16.07 14.63
C ASP A 108 -14.08 -15.55 14.37
N HIS A 109 -15.06 -16.38 14.65
CA HIS A 109 -16.46 -16.03 14.66
C HIS A 109 -17.08 -16.48 15.98
N ASN A 110 -17.15 -15.57 16.94
CA ASN A 110 -17.70 -15.82 18.29
C ASN A 110 -16.98 -16.98 19.02
N GLY A 111 -15.65 -16.99 19.00
CA GLY A 111 -14.83 -18.03 19.66
C GLY A 111 -14.70 -19.33 18.87
N THR A 112 -15.24 -19.39 17.65
CA THR A 112 -15.10 -20.53 16.76
C THR A 112 -14.33 -20.14 15.51
N MET A 113 -13.22 -20.83 15.23
CA MET A 113 -12.44 -20.59 14.00
C MET A 113 -13.21 -21.13 12.78
N ARG A 114 -13.31 -20.30 11.76
CA ARG A 114 -13.96 -20.64 10.49
C ARG A 114 -13.02 -20.38 9.33
N ALA A 115 -12.80 -21.39 8.52
CA ALA A 115 -12.05 -21.29 7.28
C ALA A 115 -12.91 -20.61 6.18
N VAL A 116 -12.41 -19.51 5.65
CA VAL A 116 -13.11 -18.67 4.64
C VAL A 116 -12.21 -18.46 3.43
N GLN A 117 -12.78 -18.57 2.25
CA GLN A 117 -12.16 -18.15 0.97
C GLN A 117 -12.84 -16.88 0.47
N SER A 118 -12.08 -15.96 -0.13
CA SER A 118 -12.64 -14.72 -0.69
C SER A 118 -13.11 -14.90 -2.14
N LEU A 119 -14.20 -14.20 -2.48
CA LEU A 119 -14.73 -14.06 -3.85
C LEU A 119 -15.04 -12.57 -4.12
N PRO A 120 -14.98 -12.11 -5.41
CA PRO A 120 -14.59 -12.90 -6.59
C PRO A 120 -13.12 -13.30 -6.57
N ARG A 121 -12.76 -14.25 -7.44
CA ARG A 121 -11.34 -14.57 -7.67
C ARG A 121 -10.69 -13.46 -8.50
N PRO A 122 -9.48 -13.01 -8.14
CA PRO A 122 -8.75 -12.06 -8.96
C PRO A 122 -8.29 -12.68 -10.28
N VAL A 123 -8.02 -11.85 -11.29
CA VAL A 123 -7.40 -12.24 -12.56
C VAL A 123 -5.91 -12.53 -12.36
N SER A 124 -5.24 -11.69 -11.59
CA SER A 124 -3.82 -11.85 -11.26
C SER A 124 -3.60 -13.07 -10.36
N LYS A 125 -2.62 -13.90 -10.68
CA LYS A 125 -2.28 -15.11 -9.91
C LYS A 125 -1.71 -14.79 -8.55
N GLU A 126 -0.83 -13.78 -8.48
CA GLU A 126 -0.21 -13.30 -7.26
C GLU A 126 -0.63 -11.85 -7.01
N LEU A 127 -0.69 -11.45 -5.74
CA LEU A 127 -1.00 -10.08 -5.34
C LEU A 127 0.19 -9.17 -5.60
N PRO A 128 0.11 -8.20 -6.54
CA PRO A 128 1.16 -7.19 -6.69
C PRO A 128 1.18 -6.28 -5.45
N LEU A 129 2.24 -6.39 -4.64
CA LEU A 129 2.34 -5.78 -3.32
C LEU A 129 3.51 -4.81 -3.22
N TRP A 130 3.25 -3.63 -2.65
CA TRP A 130 4.23 -2.64 -2.21
C TRP A 130 4.12 -2.44 -0.71
N LEU A 131 5.23 -2.43 -0.01
CA LEU A 131 5.28 -1.98 1.38
C LEU A 131 5.62 -0.49 1.41
N THR A 132 4.76 0.31 2.05
CA THR A 132 4.98 1.76 2.19
C THR A 132 5.89 2.00 3.37
N ILE A 133 7.07 2.54 3.10
CA ILE A 133 8.17 2.65 4.07
C ILE A 133 8.75 4.06 4.04
N ALA A 134 9.03 4.61 5.22
CA ALA A 134 9.78 5.85 5.38
C ALA A 134 11.25 5.57 5.80
N GLY A 135 11.68 6.16 6.92
CA GLY A 135 13.07 6.19 7.35
C GLY A 135 13.62 4.91 7.99
N ASN A 136 12.78 4.01 8.53
CA ASN A 136 13.26 2.86 9.32
C ASN A 136 13.90 1.77 8.44
N PRO A 137 15.24 1.51 8.55
CA PRO A 137 15.93 0.52 7.74
C PRO A 137 15.48 -0.94 8.01
N ASP A 138 14.96 -1.25 9.21
CA ASP A 138 14.46 -2.59 9.49
C ASP A 138 13.24 -2.94 8.64
N THR A 139 12.36 -1.96 8.40
CA THR A 139 11.20 -2.18 7.53
C THR A 139 11.59 -2.36 6.06
N TRP A 140 12.71 -1.77 5.61
CA TRP A 140 13.27 -2.05 4.29
C TRP A 140 13.80 -3.49 4.19
N ARG A 141 14.44 -3.99 5.25
CA ARG A 141 14.88 -5.39 5.32
C ARG A 141 13.67 -6.33 5.28
N GLU A 142 12.66 -6.09 6.11
CA GLU A 142 11.44 -6.89 6.15
C GLU A 142 10.70 -6.93 4.80
N ALA A 143 10.66 -5.81 4.06
CA ALA A 143 10.11 -5.79 2.71
C ALA A 143 10.83 -6.75 1.76
N GLY A 144 12.17 -6.82 1.85
CA GLY A 144 12.98 -7.77 1.09
C GLY A 144 12.74 -9.22 1.52
N GLU A 145 12.65 -9.47 2.82
CA GLU A 145 12.42 -10.81 3.39
C GLU A 145 11.08 -11.41 2.93
N ILE A 146 10.03 -10.59 2.86
CA ILE A 146 8.71 -11.05 2.40
C ILE A 146 8.52 -10.99 0.88
N GLY A 147 9.53 -10.55 0.11
CA GLY A 147 9.41 -10.38 -1.34
C GLY A 147 8.29 -9.40 -1.71
N ALA A 148 8.37 -8.17 -1.22
CA ALA A 148 7.46 -7.09 -1.57
C ALA A 148 8.21 -5.96 -2.28
N ASN A 149 7.55 -5.26 -3.21
CA ASN A 149 8.05 -3.99 -3.73
C ASN A 149 8.05 -2.92 -2.63
N VAL A 150 8.72 -1.80 -2.86
CA VAL A 150 8.78 -0.68 -1.92
C VAL A 150 8.13 0.56 -2.52
N LEU A 151 7.31 1.25 -1.71
CA LEU A 151 6.82 2.60 -1.95
C LEU A 151 7.38 3.51 -0.88
N THR A 152 8.14 4.54 -1.27
CA THR A 152 8.80 5.47 -0.34
C THR A 152 8.65 6.93 -0.78
N HIS A 153 9.11 7.85 0.04
CA HIS A 153 9.12 9.30 -0.19
C HIS A 153 10.39 9.95 0.37
N LEU A 154 10.61 11.23 0.10
CA LEU A 154 11.76 11.98 0.62
C LEU A 154 11.45 12.85 1.84
N LEU A 155 10.26 12.73 2.42
CA LEU A 155 9.93 13.45 3.65
C LEU A 155 10.78 12.91 4.82
N GLY A 156 11.64 13.78 5.37
CA GLY A 156 12.53 13.41 6.49
C GLY A 156 13.69 12.49 6.12
N GLN A 157 14.04 12.36 4.83
CA GLN A 157 15.20 11.59 4.38
C GLN A 157 15.80 12.13 3.09
N THR A 158 17.11 11.99 2.93
CA THR A 158 17.86 12.38 1.74
C THR A 158 17.87 11.26 0.68
N ILE A 159 18.29 11.61 -0.54
CA ILE A 159 18.47 10.62 -1.62
C ILE A 159 19.56 9.59 -1.24
N ASP A 160 20.65 10.04 -0.61
CA ASP A 160 21.76 9.15 -0.21
C ASP A 160 21.35 8.16 0.89
N GLU A 161 20.52 8.60 1.86
CA GLU A 161 19.94 7.72 2.86
C GLU A 161 19.01 6.68 2.23
N VAL A 162 18.16 7.10 1.29
CA VAL A 162 17.29 6.15 0.54
C VAL A 162 18.14 5.17 -0.26
N ALA A 163 19.21 5.62 -0.93
CA ALA A 163 20.14 4.74 -1.65
C ALA A 163 20.78 3.70 -0.71
N GLY A 164 21.13 4.11 0.53
CA GLY A 164 21.61 3.19 1.56
C GLY A 164 20.60 2.11 1.93
N LYS A 165 19.35 2.51 2.12
CA LYS A 165 18.23 1.61 2.45
C LYS A 165 17.86 0.65 1.31
N ILE A 166 17.95 1.10 0.06
CA ILE A 166 17.79 0.24 -1.13
C ILE A 166 18.84 -0.90 -1.13
N ARG A 167 20.08 -0.65 -0.71
CA ARG A 167 21.10 -1.71 -0.59
C ARG A 167 20.70 -2.76 0.46
N ILE A 168 20.19 -2.33 1.62
CA ILE A 168 19.67 -3.23 2.67
C ILE A 168 18.52 -4.09 2.13
N TYR A 169 17.58 -3.48 1.44
CA TYR A 169 16.45 -4.13 0.80
C TYR A 169 16.88 -5.17 -0.24
N HIS A 170 17.80 -4.81 -1.16
CA HIS A 170 18.31 -5.73 -2.18
C HIS A 170 19.09 -6.90 -1.57
N GLU A 171 19.82 -6.68 -0.47
CA GLU A 171 20.50 -7.75 0.26
C GLU A 171 19.48 -8.73 0.88
N ALA A 172 18.41 -8.20 1.50
CA ALA A 172 17.35 -9.01 2.09
C ALA A 172 16.60 -9.83 1.02
N LEU A 173 16.28 -9.25 -0.14
CA LEU A 173 15.72 -9.97 -1.29
C LEU A 173 16.59 -11.16 -1.69
N ARG A 174 17.90 -10.96 -1.88
CA ARG A 174 18.81 -12.04 -2.26
C ARG A 174 18.90 -13.14 -1.21
N LYS A 175 18.91 -12.78 0.08
CA LYS A 175 18.90 -13.76 1.19
C LYS A 175 17.62 -14.57 1.23
N ALA A 176 16.49 -13.98 0.83
CA ALA A 176 15.20 -14.65 0.71
C ALA A 176 15.02 -15.46 -0.60
N GLY A 177 16.05 -15.48 -1.48
CA GLY A 177 16.01 -16.22 -2.74
C GLY A 177 15.38 -15.46 -3.92
N HIS A 178 15.21 -14.14 -3.81
CA HIS A 178 14.65 -13.28 -4.86
C HIS A 178 15.73 -12.56 -5.66
N ASP A 179 15.52 -12.35 -6.96
CA ASP A 179 16.35 -11.42 -7.74
C ASP A 179 15.82 -9.99 -7.56
N PRO A 180 16.66 -9.04 -7.08
CA PRO A 180 16.27 -7.64 -6.95
C PRO A 180 15.77 -6.97 -8.23
N LYS A 181 16.10 -7.52 -9.40
CA LYS A 181 15.66 -7.00 -10.71
C LYS A 181 14.15 -7.19 -10.95
N ASP A 182 13.54 -8.16 -10.27
CA ASP A 182 12.12 -8.44 -10.37
C ASP A 182 11.27 -7.52 -9.48
N PHE A 183 11.92 -6.66 -8.70
CA PHE A 183 11.28 -5.79 -7.71
C PHE A 183 11.52 -4.31 -7.99
N THR A 184 10.54 -3.50 -7.63
CA THR A 184 10.55 -2.06 -7.88
C THR A 184 10.57 -1.27 -6.57
N VAL A 185 11.43 -0.25 -6.52
CA VAL A 185 11.36 0.81 -5.52
C VAL A 185 10.70 2.03 -6.17
N THR A 186 9.50 2.35 -5.72
CA THR A 186 8.70 3.49 -6.20
C THR A 186 8.90 4.68 -5.28
N LEU A 187 9.34 5.81 -5.84
CA LEU A 187 9.47 7.08 -5.12
C LEU A 187 8.23 7.95 -5.37
N MET A 188 7.50 8.26 -4.29
CA MET A 188 6.43 9.26 -4.33
C MET A 188 7.03 10.67 -4.33
N LEU A 189 6.64 11.48 -5.32
CA LEU A 189 7.00 12.89 -5.41
C LEU A 189 5.74 13.72 -5.65
N HIS A 190 5.65 14.88 -5.00
CA HIS A 190 4.67 15.88 -5.36
C HIS A 190 4.96 16.35 -6.77
N THR A 191 4.02 16.13 -7.68
CA THR A 191 4.21 16.40 -9.10
C THR A 191 3.03 17.18 -9.66
N TYR A 192 3.32 18.23 -10.40
CA TYR A 192 2.34 18.98 -11.18
C TYR A 192 2.80 19.10 -12.63
N VAL A 193 1.94 18.72 -13.56
CA VAL A 193 2.22 18.75 -15.00
C VAL A 193 1.38 19.82 -15.66
N ALA A 194 2.00 20.68 -16.48
CA ALA A 194 1.34 21.70 -17.28
C ALA A 194 1.94 21.76 -18.69
N ARG A 195 1.35 22.56 -19.57
CA ARG A 195 1.81 22.71 -20.96
C ARG A 195 3.21 23.33 -21.06
N THR A 196 3.57 24.22 -20.15
CA THR A 196 4.91 24.82 -20.06
C THR A 196 5.45 24.75 -18.63
N ARG A 197 6.77 24.86 -18.51
CA ARG A 197 7.47 24.87 -17.21
C ARG A 197 7.09 26.10 -16.37
N GLU A 198 6.92 27.27 -17.04
CA GLU A 198 6.53 28.51 -16.40
C GLU A 198 5.14 28.40 -15.79
N LEU A 199 4.18 27.90 -16.56
CA LEU A 199 2.81 27.66 -16.07
C LEU A 199 2.78 26.64 -14.92
N ALA A 200 3.57 25.58 -15.01
CA ALA A 200 3.68 24.59 -13.93
C ALA A 200 4.20 25.22 -12.63
N ARG A 201 5.26 26.03 -12.72
CA ARG A 201 5.84 26.74 -11.57
C ARG A 201 4.87 27.75 -10.95
N GLU A 202 4.20 28.54 -11.77
CA GLU A 202 3.26 29.56 -11.31
C GLU A 202 2.07 28.90 -10.58
N THR A 203 1.45 27.91 -11.20
CA THR A 203 0.28 27.23 -10.64
C THR A 203 0.61 26.43 -9.36
N ALA A 204 1.73 25.71 -9.35
CA ALA A 204 2.10 24.86 -8.21
C ALA A 204 2.68 25.64 -7.02
N ARG A 205 3.19 26.86 -7.23
CA ARG A 205 3.90 27.64 -6.19
C ARG A 205 3.07 27.88 -4.94
N GLY A 206 1.83 28.30 -5.09
CA GLY A 206 0.91 28.57 -3.97
C GLY A 206 0.65 27.31 -3.15
N PRO A 207 0.05 26.26 -3.73
CA PRO A 207 -0.22 24.99 -3.06
C PRO A 207 1.02 24.35 -2.41
N MET A 208 2.18 24.38 -3.10
CA MET A 208 3.41 23.82 -2.56
C MET A 208 3.96 24.56 -1.34
N LYS A 209 3.77 25.90 -1.29
CA LYS A 209 4.16 26.69 -0.11
C LYS A 209 3.20 26.53 1.07
N SER A 210 1.95 26.17 0.80
CA SER A 210 0.92 25.91 1.83
C SER A 210 0.93 24.48 2.34
N TYR A 211 1.71 23.62 1.72
CA TYR A 211 1.89 22.23 2.19
C TYR A 211 2.77 22.23 3.44
N PRO A 212 2.31 21.67 4.58
CA PRO A 212 3.04 21.69 5.85
C PRO A 212 4.31 20.84 5.84
#